data_10bc8968484023e3c862e635b446d24a
#
_entry.id   10bc8968484023e3c862e635b446d24a
#
_cell.length_a   1.000
_cell.length_b   1.000
_cell.length_c   1.000
_cell.angle_alpha   90.00
_cell.angle_beta   90.00
_cell.angle_gamma   90.00
#
_symmetry.space_group_name_H-M   'P 1'
#
loop_
_entity.id
_entity.type
_entity.pdbx_description
1 polymer ?
#
loop_
_entity_poly.entity_id
_entity_poly.type
_entity_poly.pdbx_seq_one_letter_code
_entity_poly.pdbx_strand_id
1 'polypeptide(L)'
;MASPKDVLKQIADNEVKFVDFRFTDTVGREHHVSVPTSAIDEDKLESGQAFDGSSIPGWKGIEASDMLLIPDLSTANLDPFREEPTLILSCDVVEPSDLKGYDRDPRSLAKRAEAYLKSSGLGDTAYFGPEPEFFVFDGVTWNTDMSGTFVKIKSEEASWSTGLEFEGGN
;
A
#
# COMPACT_ATOMS: atom_id res chain seq x y z
N MET A 1 10.92 -17.97 -5.81
CA MET A 1 9.69 -17.25 -5.39
C MET A 1 9.54 -17.50 -3.90
N ALA A 2 9.19 -16.46 -3.13
CA ALA A 2 8.92 -16.61 -1.70
C ALA A 2 7.71 -17.54 -1.50
N SER A 3 7.76 -18.42 -0.51
CA SER A 3 6.69 -19.34 -0.14
C SER A 3 5.93 -18.83 1.09
N PRO A 4 4.71 -19.33 1.38
CA PRO A 4 4.03 -19.02 2.63
C PRO A 4 4.90 -19.30 3.87
N LYS A 5 5.69 -20.37 3.84
CA LYS A 5 6.62 -20.73 4.93
C LYS A 5 7.73 -19.70 5.14
N ASP A 6 8.23 -19.09 4.07
CA ASP A 6 9.24 -18.03 4.16
C ASP A 6 8.65 -16.80 4.84
N VAL A 7 7.41 -16.43 4.50
CA VAL A 7 6.68 -15.31 5.12
C VAL A 7 6.38 -15.59 6.60
N LEU A 8 5.90 -16.79 6.92
CA LEU A 8 5.65 -17.18 8.32
C LEU A 8 6.93 -17.20 9.14
N LYS A 9 8.03 -17.62 8.55
CA LYS A 9 9.35 -17.55 9.19
C LYS A 9 9.76 -16.08 9.43
N GLN A 10 9.57 -15.20 8.46
CA GLN A 10 9.87 -13.77 8.63
C GLN A 10 9.01 -13.13 9.72
N ILE A 11 7.73 -13.50 9.82
CA ILE A 11 6.83 -13.08 10.89
C ILE A 11 7.38 -13.48 12.26
N ALA A 12 7.81 -14.74 12.40
CA ALA A 12 8.35 -15.26 13.66
C ALA A 12 9.70 -14.64 14.03
N ASP A 13 10.64 -14.55 13.07
CA ASP A 13 11.98 -14.03 13.28
C ASP A 13 11.99 -12.55 13.70
N ASN A 14 10.99 -11.77 13.27
CA ASN A 14 10.88 -10.33 13.54
C ASN A 14 9.79 -9.98 14.57
N GLU A 15 9.23 -10.97 15.25
CA GLU A 15 8.18 -10.78 16.27
C GLU A 15 7.00 -9.93 15.77
N VAL A 16 6.65 -10.07 14.48
CA VAL A 16 5.60 -9.30 13.82
C VAL A 16 4.26 -9.49 14.54
N LYS A 17 3.55 -8.39 14.73
CA LYS A 17 2.23 -8.38 15.40
C LYS A 17 1.08 -8.30 14.41
N PHE A 18 1.27 -7.58 13.30
CA PHE A 18 0.25 -7.36 12.28
C PHE A 18 0.81 -7.61 10.88
N VAL A 19 -0.07 -8.09 9.99
CA VAL A 19 0.20 -8.15 8.55
C VAL A 19 -0.76 -7.21 7.84
N ASP A 20 -0.20 -6.28 7.07
CA ASP A 20 -0.95 -5.34 6.23
C ASP A 20 -1.03 -5.90 4.81
N PHE A 21 -2.23 -6.24 4.38
CA PHE A 21 -2.54 -6.55 2.98
C PHE A 21 -2.79 -5.23 2.25
N ARG A 22 -1.83 -4.76 1.45
CA ARG A 22 -1.86 -3.44 0.80
C ARG A 22 -2.26 -3.53 -0.66
N PHE A 23 -3.07 -2.59 -1.10
CA PHE A 23 -3.49 -2.45 -2.49
C PHE A 23 -3.72 -0.97 -2.83
N THR A 24 -3.75 -0.65 -4.13
CA THR A 24 -3.87 0.74 -4.59
C THR A 24 -5.18 0.92 -5.33
N ASP A 25 -5.86 2.04 -5.12
CA ASP A 25 -7.08 2.40 -5.86
C ASP A 25 -6.77 3.12 -7.18
N THR A 26 -7.84 3.43 -7.93
CA THR A 26 -7.74 4.07 -9.26
C THR A 26 -7.25 5.52 -9.24
N VAL A 27 -7.22 6.16 -8.06
CA VAL A 27 -6.66 7.52 -7.90
C VAL A 27 -5.24 7.51 -7.31
N GLY A 28 -4.66 6.30 -7.14
CA GLY A 28 -3.29 6.14 -6.66
C GLY A 28 -3.15 6.15 -5.13
N ARG A 29 -4.25 6.06 -4.37
CA ARG A 29 -4.19 5.94 -2.92
C ARG A 29 -3.93 4.50 -2.52
N GLU A 30 -2.93 4.29 -1.67
CA GLU A 30 -2.70 3.00 -1.02
C GLU A 30 -3.69 2.78 0.14
N HIS A 31 -4.32 1.63 0.14
CA HIS A 31 -5.20 1.12 1.19
C HIS A 31 -4.58 -0.13 1.81
N HIS A 32 -5.05 -0.49 3.01
CA HIS A 32 -4.63 -1.74 3.64
C HIS A 32 -5.75 -2.36 4.48
N VAL A 33 -5.65 -3.67 4.65
CA VAL A 33 -6.39 -4.41 5.67
C VAL A 33 -5.36 -5.00 6.61
N SER A 34 -5.39 -4.59 7.88
CA SER A 34 -4.47 -5.10 8.92
C SER A 34 -5.08 -6.32 9.59
N VAL A 35 -4.31 -7.39 9.65
CA VAL A 35 -4.71 -8.66 10.26
C VAL A 35 -3.69 -9.03 11.34
N PRO A 36 -4.12 -9.41 12.57
CA PRO A 36 -3.19 -9.87 13.59
C PRO A 36 -2.53 -11.19 13.17
N THR A 37 -1.27 -11.39 13.52
CA THR A 37 -0.50 -12.57 13.12
C THR A 37 -1.10 -13.89 13.62
N SER A 38 -1.89 -13.87 14.68
CA SER A 38 -2.62 -15.04 15.16
C SER A 38 -3.67 -15.57 14.16
N ALA A 39 -4.04 -14.79 13.15
CA ALA A 39 -4.97 -15.17 12.09
C ALA A 39 -4.26 -15.37 10.74
N ILE A 40 -2.93 -15.45 10.74
CA ILE A 40 -2.12 -15.68 9.54
C ILE A 40 -1.54 -17.09 9.60
N ASP A 41 -1.86 -17.88 8.60
CA ASP A 41 -1.32 -19.22 8.34
C ASP A 41 -1.03 -19.40 6.85
N GLU A 42 -0.59 -20.59 6.45
CA GLU A 42 -0.28 -20.89 5.03
C GLU A 42 -1.52 -20.73 4.15
N ASP A 43 -2.68 -21.19 4.61
CA ASP A 43 -3.95 -21.09 3.86
C ASP A 43 -4.36 -19.64 3.65
N LYS A 44 -4.23 -18.80 4.68
CA LYS A 44 -4.52 -17.36 4.60
C LYS A 44 -3.61 -16.64 3.60
N LEU A 45 -2.35 -17.02 3.55
CA LEU A 45 -1.38 -16.46 2.59
C LEU A 45 -1.62 -16.94 1.15
N GLU A 46 -2.26 -18.09 0.96
CA GLU A 46 -2.61 -18.62 -0.37
C GLU A 46 -4.00 -18.16 -0.83
N SER A 47 -5.02 -18.23 0.06
CA SER A 47 -6.41 -17.91 -0.26
C SER A 47 -6.71 -16.40 -0.22
N GLY A 48 -5.86 -15.62 0.47
CA GLY A 48 -5.96 -14.18 0.55
C GLY A 48 -6.90 -13.66 1.64
N GLN A 49 -7.11 -12.34 1.63
CA GLN A 49 -7.92 -11.61 2.58
C GLN A 49 -9.14 -11.02 1.89
N ALA A 50 -10.34 -11.39 2.36
CA ALA A 50 -11.58 -10.77 1.90
C ALA A 50 -11.73 -9.33 2.43
N PHE A 51 -12.29 -8.46 1.60
CA PHE A 51 -12.65 -7.09 1.98
C PHE A 51 -13.86 -6.59 1.18
N ASP A 52 -14.46 -5.52 1.66
CA ASP A 52 -15.60 -4.87 1.02
C ASP A 52 -15.12 -3.82 -0.01
N GLY A 53 -15.21 -4.18 -1.29
CA GLY A 53 -14.86 -3.29 -2.40
C GLY A 53 -15.76 -2.08 -2.56
N SER A 54 -16.95 -2.05 -1.95
CA SER A 54 -17.82 -0.87 -1.95
C SER A 54 -17.28 0.27 -1.08
N SER A 55 -16.36 -0.05 -0.17
CA SER A 55 -15.63 0.93 0.63
C SER A 55 -14.62 1.75 -0.19
N ILE A 56 -14.30 1.31 -1.41
CA ILE A 56 -13.35 1.99 -2.29
C ILE A 56 -14.12 2.81 -3.33
N PRO A 57 -13.98 4.14 -3.32
CA PRO A 57 -14.71 5.00 -4.25
C PRO A 57 -14.50 4.61 -5.71
N GLY A 58 -15.60 4.43 -6.43
CA GLY A 58 -15.59 4.11 -7.85
C GLY A 58 -15.34 2.62 -8.18
N TRP A 59 -15.26 1.73 -7.19
CA TRP A 59 -15.06 0.30 -7.43
C TRP A 59 -16.40 -0.44 -7.53
N LYS A 60 -16.89 -1.02 -6.47
CA LYS A 60 -18.08 -1.90 -6.46
C LYS A 60 -19.31 -1.21 -5.89
N GLY A 61 -20.50 -1.65 -6.31
CA GLY A 61 -21.74 -1.38 -5.61
C GLY A 61 -21.91 -2.35 -4.43
N ILE A 62 -22.75 -1.97 -3.49
CA ILE A 62 -23.01 -2.75 -2.27
C ILE A 62 -23.59 -4.15 -2.55
N GLU A 63 -24.25 -4.30 -3.68
CA GLU A 63 -24.89 -5.56 -4.11
C GLU A 63 -23.90 -6.64 -4.57
N ALA A 64 -22.65 -6.29 -4.82
CA ALA A 64 -21.61 -7.20 -5.31
C ALA A 64 -20.23 -6.76 -4.79
N SER A 65 -20.14 -6.44 -3.50
CA SER A 65 -18.99 -5.75 -2.91
C SER A 65 -17.83 -6.65 -2.50
N ASP A 66 -18.07 -7.94 -2.33
CA ASP A 66 -17.04 -8.87 -1.88
C ASP A 66 -15.89 -8.97 -2.88
N MET A 67 -14.67 -8.78 -2.40
CA MET A 67 -13.42 -8.88 -3.15
C MET A 67 -12.35 -9.59 -2.33
N LEU A 68 -11.30 -10.08 -2.99
CA LEU A 68 -10.16 -10.74 -2.35
C LEU A 68 -8.86 -9.99 -2.64
N LEU A 69 -8.02 -9.88 -1.61
CA LEU A 69 -6.63 -9.43 -1.70
C LEU A 69 -5.73 -10.66 -1.71
N ILE A 70 -5.16 -10.98 -2.85
CA ILE A 70 -4.20 -12.08 -2.98
C ILE A 70 -2.79 -11.53 -2.82
N PRO A 71 -2.06 -11.91 -1.75
CA PRO A 71 -0.75 -11.33 -1.48
C PRO A 71 0.31 -11.84 -2.45
N ASP A 72 1.14 -10.93 -2.93
CA ASP A 72 2.39 -11.27 -3.58
C ASP A 72 3.47 -11.48 -2.50
N LEU A 73 3.74 -12.72 -2.17
CA LEU A 73 4.66 -13.09 -1.09
C LEU A 73 6.10 -12.60 -1.32
N SER A 74 6.46 -12.30 -2.56
CA SER A 74 7.79 -11.76 -2.89
C SER A 74 7.98 -10.31 -2.46
N THR A 75 6.88 -9.62 -2.10
CA THR A 75 6.86 -8.23 -1.65
C THR A 75 6.93 -8.09 -0.14
N ALA A 76 7.03 -9.19 0.60
CA ALA A 76 7.05 -9.18 2.06
C ALA A 76 8.16 -8.29 2.62
N ASN A 77 7.78 -7.24 3.35
CA ASN A 77 8.70 -6.25 3.91
C ASN A 77 8.19 -5.73 5.24
N LEU A 78 9.10 -5.41 6.17
CA LEU A 78 8.72 -4.77 7.43
C LEU A 78 8.40 -3.29 7.19
N ASP A 79 7.35 -2.79 7.83
CA ASP A 79 7.00 -1.37 7.81
C ASP A 79 7.94 -0.60 8.77
N PRO A 80 8.82 0.27 8.26
CA PRO A 80 9.77 1.01 9.09
C PRO A 80 9.13 2.16 9.89
N PHE A 81 7.85 2.48 9.62
CA PHE A 81 7.14 3.63 10.20
C PHE A 81 6.13 3.22 11.27
N ARG A 82 5.96 1.92 11.54
CA ARG A 82 5.04 1.43 12.57
C ARG A 82 5.77 1.19 13.87
N GLU A 83 5.15 1.62 14.98
CA GLU A 83 5.64 1.34 16.33
C GLU A 83 5.58 -0.16 16.63
N GLU A 84 4.43 -0.79 16.32
CA GLU A 84 4.27 -2.24 16.42
C GLU A 84 4.81 -2.92 15.15
N PRO A 85 5.67 -3.95 15.27
CA PRO A 85 6.23 -4.66 14.12
C PRO A 85 5.12 -5.15 13.19
N THR A 86 5.10 -4.60 11.98
CA THR A 86 4.09 -4.86 10.96
C THR A 86 4.76 -5.33 9.68
N LEU A 87 4.26 -6.43 9.10
CA LEU A 87 4.71 -6.92 7.80
C LEU A 87 3.76 -6.42 6.72
N ILE A 88 4.31 -5.86 5.65
CA ILE A 88 3.57 -5.41 4.48
C ILE A 88 3.60 -6.50 3.41
N LEU A 89 2.45 -6.75 2.79
CA LEU A 89 2.29 -7.57 1.59
C LEU A 89 1.52 -6.77 0.55
N SER A 90 2.12 -6.51 -0.61
CA SER A 90 1.38 -5.94 -1.75
C SER A 90 0.48 -7.00 -2.36
N CYS A 91 -0.77 -6.65 -2.64
CA CYS A 91 -1.79 -7.60 -3.07
C CYS A 91 -2.32 -7.28 -4.47
N ASP A 92 -2.67 -8.33 -5.19
CA ASP A 92 -3.58 -8.24 -6.32
C ASP A 92 -5.01 -8.24 -5.80
N VAL A 93 -5.87 -7.44 -6.42
CA VAL A 93 -7.30 -7.44 -6.14
C VAL A 93 -7.99 -8.33 -7.16
N VAL A 94 -8.74 -9.33 -6.69
CA VAL A 94 -9.39 -10.30 -7.57
C VAL A 94 -10.88 -10.46 -7.26
N GLU A 95 -11.62 -10.89 -8.28
CA GLU A 95 -13.03 -11.28 -8.16
C GLU A 95 -13.13 -12.66 -7.47
N PRO A 96 -13.94 -12.80 -6.40
CA PRO A 96 -14.06 -14.08 -5.69
C PRO A 96 -14.61 -15.22 -6.55
N SER A 97 -15.43 -14.89 -7.57
CA SER A 97 -16.13 -15.87 -8.40
C SER A 97 -15.23 -16.68 -9.33
N ASP A 98 -14.14 -16.08 -9.82
CA ASP A 98 -13.26 -16.71 -10.83
C ASP A 98 -11.76 -16.43 -10.60
N LEU A 99 -11.42 -15.73 -9.54
CA LEU A 99 -10.08 -15.31 -9.13
C LEU A 99 -9.32 -14.52 -10.20
N LYS A 100 -10.05 -13.91 -11.13
CA LYS A 100 -9.43 -12.99 -12.09
C LYS A 100 -9.14 -11.63 -11.48
N GLY A 101 -8.05 -11.03 -11.93
CA GLY A 101 -7.69 -9.67 -11.53
C GLY A 101 -8.81 -8.67 -11.82
N TYR A 102 -9.12 -7.86 -10.84
CA TYR A 102 -10.16 -6.83 -10.97
C TYR A 102 -9.73 -5.77 -12.00
N ASP A 103 -10.65 -5.40 -12.89
CA ASP A 103 -10.34 -4.51 -14.03
C ASP A 103 -9.85 -3.12 -13.60
N ARG A 104 -10.29 -2.64 -12.43
CA ARG A 104 -9.90 -1.34 -11.88
C ARG A 104 -8.75 -1.41 -10.87
N ASP A 105 -8.14 -2.59 -10.71
CA ASP A 105 -6.91 -2.74 -9.93
C ASP A 105 -5.70 -2.30 -10.76
N PRO A 106 -4.97 -1.23 -10.36
CA PRO A 106 -3.79 -0.74 -11.08
C PRO A 106 -2.68 -1.80 -11.19
N ARG A 107 -2.50 -2.65 -10.17
CA ARG A 107 -1.51 -3.72 -10.18
C ARG A 107 -1.87 -4.79 -11.22
N SER A 108 -3.12 -5.19 -11.30
CA SER A 108 -3.61 -6.11 -12.34
C SER A 108 -3.46 -5.50 -13.75
N LEU A 109 -3.68 -4.20 -13.91
CA LEU A 109 -3.44 -3.50 -15.17
C LEU A 109 -1.95 -3.55 -15.57
N ALA A 110 -1.05 -3.27 -14.63
CA ALA A 110 0.39 -3.33 -14.88
C ALA A 110 0.85 -4.74 -15.31
N LYS A 111 0.34 -5.78 -14.65
CA LYS A 111 0.60 -7.18 -15.04
C LYS A 111 0.09 -7.51 -16.45
N ARG A 112 -1.10 -7.02 -16.82
CA ARG A 112 -1.61 -7.17 -18.20
C ARG A 112 -0.76 -6.44 -19.23
N ALA A 113 -0.26 -5.24 -18.90
CA ALA A 113 0.62 -4.47 -19.77
C ALA A 113 1.96 -5.18 -19.98
N GLU A 114 2.55 -5.75 -18.93
CA GLU A 114 3.76 -6.57 -19.01
C GLU A 114 3.55 -7.81 -19.86
N ALA A 115 2.46 -8.52 -19.67
CA ALA A 115 2.11 -9.69 -20.47
C ALA A 115 1.91 -9.33 -21.96
N TYR A 116 1.28 -8.18 -22.24
CA TYR A 116 1.12 -7.67 -23.59
C TYR A 116 2.46 -7.34 -24.24
N LEU A 117 3.38 -6.68 -23.53
CA LEU A 117 4.72 -6.39 -24.04
C LEU A 117 5.42 -7.65 -24.49
N LYS A 118 5.44 -8.69 -23.65
CA LYS A 118 6.05 -10.00 -23.96
C LYS A 118 5.37 -10.66 -25.17
N SER A 119 4.04 -10.68 -25.22
CA SER A 119 3.28 -11.32 -26.30
C SER A 119 3.39 -10.60 -27.63
N SER A 120 3.63 -9.29 -27.63
CA SER A 120 3.80 -8.49 -28.85
C SER A 120 5.13 -8.78 -29.59
N GLY A 121 6.10 -9.36 -28.89
CA GLY A 121 7.45 -9.61 -29.42
C GLY A 121 8.31 -8.35 -29.56
N LEU A 122 7.84 -7.17 -29.09
CA LEU A 122 8.59 -5.90 -29.13
C LEU A 122 9.61 -5.80 -28.00
N GLY A 123 9.40 -6.51 -26.91
CA GLY A 123 10.30 -6.55 -25.76
C GLY A 123 9.80 -7.52 -24.71
N ASP A 124 10.66 -7.87 -23.78
CA ASP A 124 10.36 -8.76 -22.65
C ASP A 124 10.39 -8.04 -21.29
N THR A 125 10.97 -6.86 -21.27
CA THR A 125 11.18 -6.08 -20.04
C THR A 125 10.95 -4.59 -20.30
N ALA A 126 10.23 -3.93 -19.39
CA ALA A 126 10.10 -2.48 -19.34
C ALA A 126 10.80 -1.95 -18.08
N TYR A 127 11.64 -0.91 -18.25
CA TYR A 127 12.30 -0.23 -17.15
C TYR A 127 11.62 1.11 -16.89
N PHE A 128 11.34 1.38 -15.61
CA PHE A 128 10.77 2.63 -15.14
C PHE A 128 11.72 3.29 -14.14
N GLY A 129 11.86 4.61 -14.22
CA GLY A 129 12.61 5.41 -13.24
C GLY A 129 11.64 6.28 -12.44
N PRO A 130 11.08 5.80 -11.32
CA PRO A 130 10.20 6.61 -10.49
C PRO A 130 10.96 7.78 -9.87
N GLU A 131 10.32 8.95 -9.83
CA GLU A 131 10.84 10.18 -9.22
C GLU A 131 9.90 10.61 -8.08
N PRO A 132 9.87 9.91 -6.93
CA PRO A 132 9.02 10.29 -5.80
C PRO A 132 9.52 11.59 -5.18
N GLU A 133 8.68 12.61 -5.15
CA GLU A 133 8.98 13.92 -4.56
C GLU A 133 8.23 14.08 -3.24
N PHE A 134 8.90 14.61 -2.22
CA PHE A 134 8.31 14.87 -0.91
C PHE A 134 8.99 16.04 -0.22
N PHE A 135 8.30 16.63 0.74
CA PHE A 135 8.84 17.67 1.60
C PHE A 135 9.20 17.09 2.97
N VAL A 136 10.33 17.58 3.52
CA VAL A 136 10.70 17.32 4.92
C VAL A 136 10.48 18.60 5.70
N PHE A 137 9.68 18.52 6.77
CA PHE A 137 9.34 19.66 7.62
C PHE A 137 9.86 19.46 9.04
N ASP A 138 10.25 20.56 9.71
CA ASP A 138 10.61 20.55 11.14
C ASP A 138 9.41 20.38 12.04
N GLY A 139 8.23 20.76 11.55
CA GLY A 139 6.98 20.53 12.26
C GLY A 139 5.76 20.84 11.41
N VAL A 140 4.69 20.11 11.67
CA VAL A 140 3.37 20.36 11.09
C VAL A 140 2.32 20.37 12.19
N THR A 141 1.49 21.40 12.21
CA THR A 141 0.31 21.48 13.09
C THR A 141 -0.92 21.68 12.23
N TRP A 142 -1.95 20.90 12.48
CA TRP A 142 -3.19 21.00 11.73
C TRP A 142 -4.39 20.77 12.62
N ASN A 143 -5.55 21.27 12.17
CA ASN A 143 -6.85 20.94 12.71
C ASN A 143 -7.86 20.81 11.57
N THR A 144 -8.75 19.83 11.67
CA THR A 144 -9.87 19.60 10.74
C THR A 144 -11.09 19.24 11.58
N ASP A 145 -11.93 20.20 11.88
CA ASP A 145 -13.20 19.99 12.55
C ASP A 145 -14.31 20.86 11.94
N MET A 146 -15.50 20.73 12.45
CA MET A 146 -16.66 21.49 11.96
C MET A 146 -16.56 22.99 12.18
N SER A 147 -15.68 23.47 13.04
CA SER A 147 -15.46 24.90 13.32
C SER A 147 -14.47 25.54 12.37
N GLY A 148 -13.66 24.73 11.67
CA GLY A 148 -12.69 25.22 10.71
C GLY A 148 -11.53 24.25 10.44
N THR A 149 -10.70 24.64 9.48
CA THR A 149 -9.52 23.87 9.09
C THR A 149 -8.33 24.80 8.99
N PHE A 150 -7.20 24.39 9.54
CA PHE A 150 -5.93 25.06 9.30
C PHE A 150 -4.78 24.05 9.15
N VAL A 151 -3.72 24.46 8.44
CA VAL A 151 -2.42 23.79 8.41
C VAL A 151 -1.35 24.85 8.66
N LYS A 152 -0.42 24.55 9.57
CA LYS A 152 0.75 25.38 9.86
C LYS A 152 2.00 24.53 9.76
N ILE A 153 2.90 24.92 8.87
CA ILE A 153 4.16 24.23 8.59
C ILE A 153 5.29 25.04 9.19
N LYS A 154 6.25 24.36 9.82
CA LYS A 154 7.56 24.90 10.20
C LYS A 154 8.60 24.22 9.31
N SER A 155 9.48 25.02 8.72
CA SER A 155 10.58 24.55 7.92
C SER A 155 11.73 25.54 8.01
N GLU A 156 12.91 25.06 8.31
CA GLU A 156 14.14 25.86 8.38
C GLU A 156 14.42 26.58 7.07
N GLU A 157 14.12 25.92 5.94
CA GLU A 157 14.37 26.46 4.60
C GLU A 157 13.25 27.38 4.08
N ALA A 158 12.16 27.52 4.82
CA ALA A 158 11.03 28.31 4.36
C ALA A 158 11.21 29.80 4.56
N SER A 159 10.83 30.60 3.58
CA SER A 159 10.91 32.08 3.62
C SER A 159 10.15 32.74 4.78
N TRP A 160 9.13 32.06 5.31
CA TRP A 160 8.36 32.52 6.47
C TRP A 160 9.00 32.22 7.83
N SER A 161 10.14 31.48 7.83
CA SER A 161 10.87 31.11 9.05
C SER A 161 11.94 32.14 9.44
N THR A 162 11.99 33.28 8.77
CA THR A 162 12.95 34.35 9.04
C THR A 162 12.92 34.80 10.51
N GLY A 163 14.09 34.86 11.14
CA GLY A 163 14.25 35.26 12.51
C GLY A 163 13.88 34.22 13.56
N LEU A 164 13.67 32.96 13.13
CA LEU A 164 13.52 31.83 14.02
C LEU A 164 14.89 31.27 14.47
N GLU A 165 14.87 30.41 15.45
CA GLU A 165 16.03 29.84 16.15
C GLU A 165 16.84 28.80 15.33
N PHE A 166 16.55 28.61 14.07
CA PHE A 166 17.26 27.66 13.23
C PHE A 166 18.57 28.24 12.67
N GLU A 167 19.64 27.48 12.78
CA GLU A 167 20.91 27.81 12.15
C GLU A 167 20.74 27.74 10.61
N GLY A 168 20.95 28.88 9.95
CA GLY A 168 20.74 28.99 8.52
C GLY A 168 19.31 29.30 8.08
N GLY A 169 18.41 29.56 8.99
CA GLY A 169 17.05 30.08 8.68
C GLY A 169 17.10 31.39 7.91
N ASN A 170 16.15 31.60 6.98
CA ASN A 170 16.08 32.79 6.11
C ASN A 170 15.83 34.08 6.87
#